data_39f48d13276e13d6022bc1fe5e0a696d
#
_entry.id   39f48d13276e13d6022bc1fe5e0a696d
#
_cell.length_a   1.000
_cell.length_b   1.000
_cell.length_c   1.000
_cell.angle_alpha   90.00
_cell.angle_beta   90.00
_cell.angle_gamma   90.00
#
_symmetry.space_group_name_H-M   'P 1'
#
loop_
_entity.id
_entity.type
_entity.pdbx_description
1 polymer ?
#
loop_
_entity_poly.entity_id
_entity_poly.type
_entity_poly.pdbx_seq_one_letter_code
_entity_poly.pdbx_strand_id
1 'polypeptide(L)'
;IVLAALPQSDGTSKLRPVLLLRRLPGFGDFLVCVISSQLRQAVEDFDLVLMESSPEFQVTGLKVASVFRLTHLAVLPSERMKRLLGVLSSDYVQMLQTRLSSYLIQKDSDMLD
;
A
#
# COMPACT_ATOMS: atom_id res chain seq x y z
N ILE A 1 1.71 3.39 -8.29
CA ILE A 1 1.01 2.11 -8.09
C ILE A 1 1.57 1.11 -9.10
N VAL A 2 2.03 0.00 -8.63
CA VAL A 2 2.61 -1.04 -9.47
C VAL A 2 1.95 -2.38 -9.19
N LEU A 3 2.00 -3.27 -10.19
CA LEU A 3 1.63 -4.66 -10.02
C LEU A 3 2.87 -5.42 -9.58
N ALA A 4 2.81 -6.06 -8.43
CA ALA A 4 3.97 -6.74 -7.85
C ALA A 4 3.64 -8.19 -7.50
N ALA A 5 4.68 -9.03 -7.58
CA ALA A 5 4.57 -10.44 -7.19
C ALA A 5 4.75 -10.54 -5.68
N LEU A 6 3.65 -10.83 -4.96
CA LEU A 6 3.66 -10.98 -3.51
C LEU A 6 3.71 -12.46 -3.14
N PRO A 7 4.58 -12.84 -2.20
CA PRO A 7 4.61 -14.22 -1.72
C PRO A 7 3.32 -14.55 -0.98
N GLN A 8 2.85 -15.78 -1.17
CA GLN A 8 1.70 -16.32 -0.48
C GLN A 8 2.13 -17.31 0.59
N SER A 9 1.24 -17.61 1.52
CA SER A 9 1.53 -18.54 2.62
C SER A 9 1.81 -19.97 2.15
N ASP A 10 1.36 -20.34 0.94
CA ASP A 10 1.57 -21.67 0.37
C ASP A 10 2.89 -21.79 -0.43
N GLY A 11 3.74 -20.76 -0.40
CA GLY A 11 5.00 -20.74 -1.13
C GLY A 11 4.91 -20.25 -2.57
N THR A 12 3.70 -19.98 -3.09
CA THR A 12 3.53 -19.41 -4.41
C THR A 12 3.59 -17.88 -4.36
N SER A 13 3.58 -17.23 -5.53
CA SER A 13 3.48 -15.77 -5.64
C SER A 13 2.19 -15.41 -6.38
N LYS A 14 1.61 -14.27 -6.03
CA LYS A 14 0.43 -13.75 -6.69
C LYS A 14 0.65 -12.28 -7.04
N LEU A 15 0.24 -11.89 -8.25
CA LEU A 15 0.31 -10.49 -8.67
C LEU A 15 -0.78 -9.69 -7.98
N ARG A 16 -0.35 -8.61 -7.32
CA ARG A 16 -1.25 -7.69 -6.61
C ARG A 16 -0.83 -6.25 -6.86
N PRO A 17 -1.79 -5.32 -6.94
CA PRO A 17 -1.41 -3.91 -6.94
C PRO A 17 -0.89 -3.51 -5.56
N VAL A 18 0.18 -2.72 -5.57
CA VAL A 18 0.77 -2.15 -4.36
C VAL A 18 1.09 -0.68 -4.59
N LEU A 19 1.11 0.09 -3.53
CA LEU A 19 1.57 1.46 -3.54
C LEU A 19 2.99 1.51 -2.99
N LEU A 20 3.90 2.13 -3.75
CA LEU A 20 5.26 2.38 -3.27
C LEU A 20 5.22 3.55 -2.30
N LEU A 21 5.47 3.28 -1.03
CA LEU A 21 5.47 4.32 0.00
C LEU A 21 6.82 5.02 0.11
N ARG A 22 7.91 4.25 -0.01
CA ARG A 22 9.25 4.78 0.15
C ARG A 22 10.27 3.81 -0.41
N ARG A 23 11.28 4.34 -1.10
CA ARG A 23 12.49 3.58 -1.39
C ARG A 23 13.32 3.50 -0.10
N LEU A 24 13.74 2.30 0.27
CA LEU A 24 14.57 2.11 1.45
C LEU A 24 16.05 2.26 1.09
N PRO A 25 16.88 2.70 2.02
CA PRO A 25 18.30 2.88 1.76
C PRO A 25 19.01 1.52 1.61
N GLY A 26 20.10 1.52 0.85
CA GLY A 26 20.98 0.36 0.71
C GLY A 26 20.72 -0.42 -0.56
N PHE A 27 19.83 -1.41 -0.53
CA PHE A 27 19.75 -2.42 -1.58
C PHE A 27 18.67 -2.16 -2.64
N GLY A 28 18.02 -1.01 -2.62
CA GLY A 28 17.00 -0.68 -3.62
C GLY A 28 15.65 -1.32 -3.39
N ASP A 29 15.39 -1.79 -2.17
CA ASP A 29 14.10 -2.31 -1.80
C ASP A 29 13.09 -1.17 -1.58
N PHE A 30 11.80 -1.51 -1.66
CA PHE A 30 10.72 -0.57 -1.46
C PHE A 30 9.82 -1.00 -0.32
N LEU A 31 9.47 -0.06 0.55
CA LEU A 31 8.37 -0.22 1.47
C LEU A 31 7.08 0.04 0.71
N VAL A 32 6.17 -0.93 0.73
CA VAL A 32 4.91 -0.86 -0.01
C VAL A 32 3.73 -1.17 0.91
N CYS A 33 2.55 -0.67 0.55
CA CYS A 33 1.31 -1.17 1.13
C CYS A 33 0.49 -1.86 0.04
N VAL A 34 -0.22 -2.91 0.44
CA VAL A 34 -1.03 -3.71 -0.47
C VAL A 34 -2.35 -3.00 -0.74
N ILE A 35 -2.80 -3.07 -1.99
CA ILE A 35 -4.07 -2.50 -2.42
C ILE A 35 -5.05 -3.66 -2.62
N SER A 36 -6.23 -3.55 -1.99
CA SER A 36 -7.24 -4.61 -2.00
C SER A 36 -8.57 -4.06 -2.49
N SER A 37 -9.32 -4.88 -3.23
CA SER A 37 -10.69 -4.55 -3.60
C SER A 37 -11.71 -4.90 -2.49
N GLN A 38 -11.26 -5.49 -1.41
CA GLN A 38 -12.12 -5.86 -0.28
C GLN A 38 -12.26 -4.66 0.66
N LEU A 39 -13.24 -3.80 0.40
CA LEU A 39 -13.39 -2.53 1.13
C LEU A 39 -13.64 -2.73 2.63
N ARG A 40 -14.22 -3.89 3.01
CA ARG A 40 -14.45 -4.21 4.43
C ARG A 40 -13.17 -4.37 5.24
N GLN A 41 -12.02 -4.53 4.57
CA GLN A 41 -10.72 -4.64 5.23
C GLN A 41 -10.16 -3.29 5.69
N ALA A 42 -10.78 -2.19 5.28
CA ALA A 42 -10.30 -0.86 5.62
C ALA A 42 -10.40 -0.60 7.12
N VAL A 43 -9.30 -0.15 7.71
CA VAL A 43 -9.29 0.36 9.08
C VAL A 43 -9.50 1.87 8.99
N GLU A 44 -10.60 2.34 9.58
CA GLU A 44 -10.99 3.75 9.54
C GLU A 44 -9.88 4.63 10.12
N ASP A 45 -9.66 5.78 9.49
CA ASP A 45 -8.67 6.78 9.86
C ASP A 45 -7.21 6.30 9.75
N PHE A 46 -6.98 5.09 9.27
CA PHE A 46 -5.64 4.58 9.03
C PHE A 46 -5.44 4.23 7.54
N ASP A 47 -6.23 3.29 7.03
CA ASP A 47 -6.18 2.93 5.61
C ASP A 47 -6.87 4.00 4.76
N LEU A 48 -6.62 3.99 3.46
CA LEU A 48 -7.30 4.89 2.51
C LEU A 48 -8.23 4.08 1.62
N VAL A 49 -9.51 4.44 1.62
CA VAL A 49 -10.49 3.92 0.65
C VAL A 49 -10.60 4.92 -0.49
N LEU A 50 -10.41 4.45 -1.71
CA LEU A 50 -10.57 5.27 -2.91
C LEU A 50 -11.71 4.70 -3.74
N MET A 51 -12.78 5.49 -3.86
CA MET A 51 -13.98 5.09 -4.60
C MET A 51 -13.84 5.46 -6.07
N GLU A 52 -14.54 4.74 -6.93
CA GLU A 52 -14.53 4.98 -8.37
C GLU A 52 -15.03 6.37 -8.73
N SER A 53 -15.86 6.98 -7.89
CA SER A 53 -16.37 8.34 -8.08
C SER A 53 -15.35 9.43 -7.76
N SER A 54 -14.24 9.09 -7.12
CA SER A 54 -13.20 10.07 -6.81
C SER A 54 -12.57 10.59 -8.10
N PRO A 55 -12.34 11.92 -8.21
CA PRO A 55 -11.65 12.48 -9.38
C PRO A 55 -10.23 11.97 -9.55
N GLU A 56 -9.63 11.38 -8.51
CA GLU A 56 -8.27 10.85 -8.57
C GLU A 56 -8.23 9.37 -8.91
N PHE A 57 -9.39 8.72 -9.06
CA PHE A 57 -9.44 7.27 -9.25
C PHE A 57 -8.85 6.84 -10.60
N GLN A 58 -9.21 7.55 -11.66
CA GLN A 58 -8.88 7.10 -13.03
C GLN A 58 -7.38 7.01 -13.28
N VAL A 59 -6.60 7.95 -12.74
CA VAL A 59 -5.14 7.98 -12.95
C VAL A 59 -4.41 6.89 -12.17
N THR A 60 -5.09 6.22 -11.23
CA THR A 60 -4.47 5.12 -10.48
C THR A 60 -4.28 3.86 -11.31
N GLY A 61 -5.04 3.70 -12.38
CA GLY A 61 -5.04 2.47 -13.16
C GLY A 61 -5.74 1.29 -12.51
N LEU A 62 -6.38 1.51 -11.35
CA LEU A 62 -7.17 0.48 -10.68
C LEU A 62 -8.51 0.32 -11.38
N LYS A 63 -9.09 -0.87 -11.32
CA LYS A 63 -10.32 -1.20 -12.04
C LYS A 63 -11.57 -0.99 -11.20
N VAL A 64 -11.46 -1.09 -9.88
CA VAL A 64 -12.58 -1.01 -8.95
C VAL A 64 -12.15 -0.23 -7.73
N ALA A 65 -13.14 0.27 -6.98
CA ALA A 65 -12.91 0.90 -5.68
C ALA A 65 -11.99 0.01 -4.84
N SER A 66 -11.04 0.61 -4.18
CA SER A 66 -9.95 -0.13 -3.53
C SER A 66 -9.56 0.51 -2.22
N VAL A 67 -8.96 -0.31 -1.35
CA VAL A 67 -8.40 0.10 -0.09
C VAL A 67 -6.86 0.03 -0.19
N PHE A 68 -6.20 1.12 0.18
CA PHE A 68 -4.75 1.19 0.31
C PHE A 68 -4.44 0.85 1.77
N ARG A 69 -3.87 -0.31 2.00
CA ARG A 69 -3.83 -0.91 3.34
C ARG A 69 -2.49 -0.65 4.02
N LEU A 70 -2.42 0.39 4.85
CA LEU A 70 -1.28 0.57 5.75
C LEU A 70 -1.19 -0.55 6.79
N THR A 71 -2.28 -1.30 6.98
CA THR A 71 -2.32 -2.49 7.83
C THR A 71 -1.68 -3.70 7.16
N HIS A 72 -1.32 -3.62 5.88
CA HIS A 72 -0.68 -4.71 5.16
C HIS A 72 0.53 -4.17 4.41
N LEU A 73 1.66 -4.11 5.11
CA LEU A 73 2.91 -3.60 4.58
C LEU A 73 3.80 -4.75 4.14
N ALA A 74 4.69 -4.47 3.19
CA ALA A 74 5.72 -5.40 2.77
C ALA A 74 6.96 -4.62 2.35
N VAL A 75 8.11 -5.28 2.38
CA VAL A 75 9.35 -4.77 1.79
C VAL A 75 9.69 -5.66 0.62
N LEU A 76 9.75 -5.07 -0.57
CA LEU A 76 9.92 -5.82 -1.81
C LEU A 76 11.12 -5.30 -2.59
N PRO A 77 11.96 -6.20 -3.12
CA PRO A 77 13.00 -5.81 -4.06
C PRO A 77 12.40 -5.39 -5.39
N SER A 78 13.15 -4.61 -6.17
CA SER A 78 12.67 -4.09 -7.45
C SER A 78 12.30 -5.20 -8.44
N GLU A 79 12.90 -6.37 -8.34
CA GLU A 79 12.61 -7.52 -9.21
C GLU A 79 11.18 -8.03 -9.06
N ARG A 80 10.52 -7.73 -7.93
CA ARG A 80 9.13 -8.09 -7.72
C ARG A 80 8.15 -7.16 -8.42
N MET A 81 8.61 -5.97 -8.85
CA MET A 81 7.79 -4.98 -9.54
C MET A 81 7.65 -5.38 -11.00
N LYS A 82 6.42 -5.68 -11.45
CA LYS A 82 6.20 -6.25 -12.78
C LYS A 82 5.65 -5.24 -13.78
N ARG A 83 4.81 -4.31 -13.35
CA ARG A 83 4.19 -3.36 -14.26
C ARG A 83 3.70 -2.13 -13.51
N LEU A 84 3.94 -0.96 -14.12
CA LEU A 84 3.34 0.29 -13.63
C LEU A 84 1.86 0.31 -14.00
N LEU A 85 0.99 0.55 -13.03
CA LEU A 85 -0.45 0.67 -13.25
C LEU A 85 -0.87 2.13 -13.36
N GLY A 86 -0.36 2.98 -12.51
CA GLY A 86 -0.76 4.38 -12.47
C GLY A 86 -0.16 5.07 -11.26
N VAL A 87 -0.77 6.20 -10.91
CA VAL A 87 -0.27 7.04 -9.81
C VAL A 87 -1.39 7.34 -8.82
N LEU A 88 -1.01 7.51 -7.56
CA LEU A 88 -1.85 8.11 -6.54
C LEU A 88 -1.35 9.55 -6.35
N SER A 89 -2.26 10.49 -6.12
CA SER A 89 -1.86 11.89 -5.94
C SER A 89 -0.83 12.02 -4.81
N SER A 90 0.08 13.00 -4.97
CA SER A 90 1.10 13.25 -3.96
C SER A 90 0.49 13.60 -2.60
N ASP A 91 -0.66 14.26 -2.58
CA ASP A 91 -1.35 14.59 -1.33
C ASP A 91 -1.80 13.34 -0.60
N TYR A 92 -2.37 12.36 -1.31
CA TYR A 92 -2.77 11.10 -0.69
C TYR A 92 -1.55 10.27 -0.26
N VAL A 93 -0.50 10.22 -1.07
CA VAL A 93 0.72 9.52 -0.67
C VAL A 93 1.30 10.13 0.61
N GLN A 94 1.39 11.46 0.66
CA GLN A 94 1.91 12.15 1.84
C GLN A 94 1.03 11.92 3.07
N MET A 95 -0.29 11.90 2.87
CA MET A 95 -1.23 11.59 3.96
C MET A 95 -0.97 10.19 4.53
N LEU A 96 -0.80 9.21 3.67
CA LEU A 96 -0.51 7.84 4.09
C LEU A 96 0.83 7.74 4.81
N GLN A 97 1.86 8.39 4.28
CA GLN A 97 3.18 8.42 4.92
C GLN A 97 3.11 9.07 6.30
N THR A 98 2.36 10.15 6.42
CA THR A 98 2.17 10.85 7.69
C THR A 98 1.43 9.97 8.70
N ARG A 99 0.36 9.32 8.28
CA ARG A 99 -0.38 8.41 9.15
C ARG A 99 0.50 7.28 9.66
N LEU A 100 1.27 6.66 8.77
CA LEU A 100 2.14 5.56 9.15
C LEU A 100 3.23 6.02 10.11
N SER A 101 3.92 7.12 9.80
CA SER A 101 4.99 7.61 10.66
C SER A 101 4.48 8.03 12.03
N SER A 102 3.32 8.70 12.09
CA SER A 102 2.70 9.10 13.34
C SER A 102 2.33 7.90 14.19
N TYR A 103 1.80 6.85 13.56
CA TYR A 103 1.44 5.62 14.25
C TYR A 103 2.68 4.90 14.80
N LEU A 104 3.76 4.86 14.01
CA LEU A 104 4.99 4.16 14.42
C LEU A 104 5.66 4.81 15.63
N ILE A 105 5.59 6.13 15.76
CA ILE A 105 6.18 6.82 16.91
C ILE A 105 5.22 6.94 18.10
N GLN A 106 3.98 6.51 17.93
CA GLN A 106 3.00 6.50 19.00
C GLN A 106 3.38 5.45 20.04
N LYS A 107 3.31 5.81 21.31
CA LYS A 107 3.62 4.87 22.38
C LYS A 107 2.53 3.83 22.49
N ASP A 108 2.92 2.56 22.42
CA ASP A 108 2.03 1.42 22.58
C ASP A 108 2.55 0.53 23.70
N SER A 109 2.03 0.70 24.91
CA SER A 109 2.47 -0.04 26.07
C SER A 109 1.99 -1.49 26.09
N ASP A 110 1.02 -1.84 25.23
CA ASP A 110 0.41 -3.16 25.19
C ASP A 110 0.99 -4.07 24.11
N MET A 111 1.99 -3.59 23.35
CA MET A 111 2.46 -4.24 22.14
C MET A 111 2.96 -5.67 22.36
N LEU A 112 3.53 -5.96 23.52
CA LEU A 112 4.12 -7.29 23.83
C LEU A 112 3.39 -8.01 24.96
N ASP A 113 2.26 -7.54 25.38
CA ASP A 113 1.49 -8.16 26.47
C ASP A 113 0.64 -9.34 25.97
#